data_a0f1038e5554a359fcdfb008863be14d
#
_entry.id   a0f1038e5554a359fcdfb008863be14d
#
_cell.length_a   1.000
_cell.length_b   1.000
_cell.length_c   1.000
_cell.angle_alpha   90.00
_cell.angle_beta   90.00
_cell.angle_gamma   90.00
#
_symmetry.space_group_name_H-M   'P 1'
#
loop_
_entity.id
_entity.type
_entity.pdbx_description
1 polymer ?
#
loop_
_entity_poly.entity_id
_entity_poly.type
_entity_poly.pdbx_seq_one_letter_code
_entity_poly.pdbx_strand_id
1 'polypeptide(L)'
;MSLINQLSDEKEPFATCLLSTDCTTTSGIEHRVLEDNGHSDILLRYMEDALQRHHISPEALQRHMDLIATLKIENLPILRSPYPQPSTTQKGNFAEVFLAEYLVSTTDMELPIYRLRYNTNPDQSMKGDDVLLFDLDSDPVRIIVGESKFRGIPDKQSVIDIVDGLVRSYKAGLPISLMFVAERLFQENKPELGRKVQNCAILFATNKLHIDYVGFLMSNQNAKSHVNRHTTDNLHNLLMISLGIQNPETMVKKAFEELESRL
;
A
#
# COMPACT_ATOMS: atom_id res chain seq x y z
N MET A 1 -15.84 12.72 -11.06
CA MET A 1 -14.60 13.25 -10.43
C MET A 1 -13.63 12.09 -10.37
N SER A 2 -12.36 12.30 -10.71
CA SER A 2 -11.35 11.24 -10.55
C SER A 2 -11.25 10.84 -9.08
N LEU A 3 -11.06 9.55 -8.81
CA LEU A 3 -10.92 9.00 -7.46
C LEU A 3 -9.74 9.63 -6.70
N ILE A 4 -8.68 9.96 -7.43
CA ILE A 4 -7.45 10.54 -6.90
C ILE A 4 -7.16 11.89 -7.55
N ASN A 5 -6.58 12.81 -6.77
CA ASN A 5 -6.21 14.13 -7.25
C ASN A 5 -4.98 14.07 -8.18
N GLN A 6 -4.79 15.11 -9.00
CA GLN A 6 -3.56 15.28 -9.75
C GLN A 6 -2.38 15.47 -8.79
N LEU A 7 -1.20 15.00 -9.18
CA LEU A 7 0.02 15.36 -8.47
C LEU A 7 0.26 16.87 -8.59
N SER A 8 0.39 17.54 -7.46
CA SER A 8 0.74 18.96 -7.37
C SER A 8 2.02 19.10 -6.56
N ASP A 9 2.66 20.24 -6.64
CA ASP A 9 3.91 20.53 -5.89
C ASP A 9 3.76 20.37 -4.37
N GLU A 10 2.52 20.39 -3.87
CA GLU A 10 2.20 20.16 -2.46
C GLU A 10 2.20 18.65 -2.08
N LYS A 11 2.29 17.76 -3.07
CA LYS A 11 2.22 16.30 -2.91
C LYS A 11 3.60 15.64 -2.97
N GLU A 12 4.57 16.25 -2.32
CA GLU A 12 5.93 15.73 -2.22
C GLU A 12 6.00 14.39 -1.45
N PRO A 13 6.94 13.48 -1.81
CA PRO A 13 7.91 13.61 -2.90
C PRO A 13 7.39 13.13 -4.27
N PHE A 14 6.16 12.64 -4.35
CA PHE A 14 5.64 11.98 -5.55
C PHE A 14 5.54 12.96 -6.73
N ALA A 15 5.20 14.23 -6.47
CA ALA A 15 5.12 15.24 -7.50
C ALA A 15 6.49 15.52 -8.17
N THR A 16 7.55 15.54 -7.38
CA THR A 16 8.92 15.68 -7.88
C THR A 16 9.44 14.42 -8.58
N CYS A 17 9.16 13.25 -8.00
CA CYS A 17 9.78 11.99 -8.44
C CYS A 17 9.06 11.32 -9.62
N LEU A 18 7.79 11.65 -9.86
CA LEU A 18 6.95 10.91 -10.81
C LEU A 18 6.28 11.82 -11.83
N LEU A 19 6.31 11.39 -13.07
CA LEU A 19 5.43 11.87 -14.12
C LEU A 19 4.12 11.10 -14.07
N SER A 20 2.99 11.80 -14.09
CA SER A 20 1.65 11.23 -14.03
C SER A 20 0.86 11.49 -15.30
N THR A 21 0.26 10.45 -15.88
CA THR A 21 -0.61 10.56 -17.05
C THR A 21 -1.89 9.76 -16.82
N ASP A 22 -3.04 10.43 -16.88
CA ASP A 22 -4.33 9.77 -16.78
C ASP A 22 -4.82 9.33 -18.16
N CYS A 23 -5.37 8.13 -18.23
CA CYS A 23 -5.98 7.57 -19.42
C CYS A 23 -7.13 6.63 -19.03
N THR A 24 -7.87 6.15 -20.03
CA THR A 24 -8.96 5.19 -19.84
C THR A 24 -8.62 3.92 -20.59
N THR A 25 -8.88 2.77 -19.98
CA THR A 25 -8.71 1.46 -20.61
C THR A 25 -9.78 1.22 -21.69
N THR A 26 -9.59 0.20 -22.52
CA THR A 26 -10.61 -0.21 -23.52
C THR A 26 -11.94 -0.63 -22.88
N SER A 27 -11.90 -1.05 -21.61
CA SER A 27 -13.10 -1.40 -20.80
C SER A 27 -13.72 -0.19 -20.09
N GLY A 28 -13.24 1.04 -20.34
CA GLY A 28 -13.78 2.24 -19.70
C GLY A 28 -13.28 2.51 -18.28
N ILE A 29 -12.29 1.76 -17.78
CA ILE A 29 -11.73 1.92 -16.43
C ILE A 29 -10.69 3.02 -16.42
N GLU A 30 -10.73 3.90 -15.42
CA GLU A 30 -9.69 4.91 -15.21
C GLU A 30 -8.34 4.25 -14.93
N HIS A 31 -7.28 4.78 -15.55
CA HIS A 31 -5.92 4.28 -15.38
C HIS A 31 -4.93 5.43 -15.28
N ARG A 32 -4.26 5.52 -14.15
CA ARG A 32 -3.12 6.42 -13.94
C ARG A 32 -1.81 5.70 -14.21
N VAL A 33 -1.03 6.24 -15.14
CA VAL A 33 0.32 5.80 -15.47
C VAL A 33 1.31 6.70 -14.77
N LEU A 34 2.18 6.12 -13.96
CA LEU A 34 3.27 6.78 -13.26
C LEU A 34 4.60 6.31 -13.87
N GLU A 35 5.49 7.25 -14.12
CA GLU A 35 6.83 6.98 -14.66
C GLU A 35 7.86 7.78 -13.85
N ASP A 36 9.05 7.22 -13.70
CA ASP A 36 10.16 7.88 -13.00
C ASP A 36 10.55 9.18 -13.71
N ASN A 37 10.66 10.27 -12.96
CA ASN A 37 11.07 11.60 -13.43
C ASN A 37 12.58 11.85 -13.23
N GLY A 38 13.37 10.81 -13.04
CA GLY A 38 14.83 10.91 -12.87
C GLY A 38 15.28 11.23 -11.44
N HIS A 39 14.37 11.19 -10.46
CA HIS A 39 14.64 11.48 -9.04
C HIS A 39 14.46 10.23 -8.15
N SER A 40 14.86 9.07 -8.67
CA SER A 40 14.72 7.79 -7.97
C SER A 40 15.41 7.73 -6.61
N ASP A 41 16.47 8.53 -6.38
CA ASP A 41 17.18 8.61 -5.10
C ASP A 41 16.35 9.33 -4.02
N ILE A 42 15.57 10.35 -4.39
CA ILE A 42 14.63 11.03 -3.48
C ILE A 42 13.50 10.07 -3.13
N LEU A 43 12.93 9.41 -4.14
CA LEU A 43 11.87 8.42 -3.93
C LEU A 43 12.35 7.27 -3.03
N LEU A 44 13.59 6.77 -3.25
CA LEU A 44 14.17 5.70 -2.43
C LEU A 44 14.23 6.10 -0.95
N ARG A 45 14.79 7.28 -0.62
CA ARG A 45 14.86 7.76 0.77
C ARG A 45 13.49 7.90 1.42
N TYR A 46 12.52 8.45 0.69
CA TYR A 46 11.15 8.52 1.20
C TYR A 46 10.58 7.13 1.49
N MET A 47 10.80 6.18 0.56
CA MET A 47 10.31 4.81 0.73
C MET A 47 11.01 4.06 1.88
N GLU A 48 12.30 4.33 2.14
CA GLU A 48 12.99 3.80 3.32
C GLU A 48 12.28 4.22 4.61
N ASP A 49 11.99 5.50 4.76
CA ASP A 49 11.30 6.02 5.94
C ASP A 49 9.84 5.52 6.02
N ALA A 50 9.15 5.41 4.88
CA ALA A 50 7.81 4.86 4.80
C ALA A 50 7.79 3.38 5.20
N LEU A 51 8.69 2.56 4.63
CA LEU A 51 8.84 1.15 4.98
C LEU A 51 9.12 0.96 6.47
N GLN A 52 10.02 1.76 7.05
CA GLN A 52 10.27 1.72 8.49
C GLN A 52 8.98 1.99 9.26
N ARG A 53 8.27 3.08 8.95
CA ARG A 53 6.98 3.41 9.61
C ARG A 53 5.95 2.31 9.50
N HIS A 54 5.87 1.65 8.34
CA HIS A 54 4.90 0.59 8.10
C HIS A 54 5.23 -0.74 8.80
N HIS A 55 6.52 -1.04 9.05
CA HIS A 55 6.92 -2.31 9.67
C HIS A 55 7.09 -2.24 11.19
N ILE A 56 7.54 -1.09 11.72
CA ILE A 56 7.85 -0.97 13.14
C ILE A 56 7.50 0.43 13.66
N SER A 57 6.92 0.52 14.88
CA SER A 57 6.72 1.83 15.49
C SER A 57 8.04 2.38 16.05
N PRO A 58 8.17 3.73 16.18
CA PRO A 58 9.39 4.34 16.75
C PRO A 58 9.73 3.77 18.14
N GLU A 59 8.72 3.55 18.99
CA GLU A 59 8.92 3.02 20.33
C GLU A 59 9.35 1.54 20.31
N ALA A 60 8.84 0.76 19.36
CA ALA A 60 9.25 -0.64 19.20
C ALA A 60 10.66 -0.75 18.63
N LEU A 61 11.01 0.12 17.69
CA LEU A 61 12.37 0.23 17.15
C LEU A 61 13.36 0.58 18.25
N GLN A 62 13.06 1.59 19.08
CA GLN A 62 13.94 1.98 20.18
C GLN A 62 14.15 0.82 21.17
N ARG A 63 13.07 0.12 21.56
CA ARG A 63 13.20 -1.07 22.44
C ARG A 63 14.06 -2.17 21.81
N HIS A 64 13.96 -2.36 20.50
CA HIS A 64 14.79 -3.34 19.78
C HIS A 64 16.28 -2.96 19.82
N MET A 65 16.59 -1.70 19.55
CA MET A 65 17.96 -1.17 19.62
C MET A 65 18.54 -1.24 21.04
N ASP A 66 17.76 -0.85 22.06
CA ASP A 66 18.17 -0.92 23.47
C ASP A 66 18.47 -2.36 23.90
N LEU A 67 17.70 -3.33 23.41
CA LEU A 67 17.92 -4.74 23.69
C LEU A 67 19.23 -5.22 23.05
N ILE A 68 19.51 -4.87 21.80
CA ILE A 68 20.78 -5.19 21.12
C ILE A 68 21.95 -4.59 21.89
N ALA A 69 21.87 -3.31 22.25
CA ALA A 69 22.92 -2.62 23.00
C ALA A 69 23.18 -3.25 24.38
N THR A 70 22.13 -3.68 25.07
CA THR A 70 22.23 -4.33 26.40
C THR A 70 22.90 -5.68 26.31
N LEU A 71 22.61 -6.46 25.28
CA LEU A 71 23.13 -7.81 25.12
C LEU A 71 24.62 -7.85 24.76
N LYS A 72 25.20 -6.73 24.26
CA LYS A 72 26.61 -6.60 23.83
C LYS A 72 27.09 -7.71 22.90
N ILE A 73 26.17 -8.34 22.17
CA ILE A 73 26.47 -9.46 21.31
C ILE A 73 26.24 -9.01 19.87
N GLU A 74 27.33 -8.79 19.16
CA GLU A 74 27.31 -8.63 17.71
C GLU A 74 26.78 -9.93 17.08
N ASN A 75 25.76 -9.81 16.20
CA ASN A 75 25.17 -10.93 15.46
C ASN A 75 24.40 -11.96 16.32
N LEU A 76 23.40 -11.53 17.08
CA LEU A 76 22.49 -12.45 17.72
C LEU A 76 21.44 -12.96 16.71
N PRO A 77 21.51 -14.22 16.27
CA PRO A 77 20.47 -14.83 15.43
C PRO A 77 19.14 -15.00 16.17
N ILE A 78 19.08 -14.61 17.45
CA ILE A 78 17.92 -14.73 18.35
C ILE A 78 16.93 -13.57 18.13
N LEU A 79 17.41 -12.37 17.76
CA LEU A 79 16.53 -11.24 17.48
C LEU A 79 16.23 -11.20 15.97
N ARG A 80 15.02 -11.63 15.64
CA ARG A 80 14.56 -11.48 14.25
C ARG A 80 14.42 -10.00 13.90
N SER A 81 14.90 -9.64 12.72
CA SER A 81 14.59 -8.36 12.12
C SER A 81 13.08 -8.16 12.00
N PRO A 82 12.56 -6.95 12.21
CA PRO A 82 11.17 -6.61 11.91
C PRO A 82 10.90 -6.57 10.39
N TYR A 83 11.95 -6.64 9.57
CA TYR A 83 11.86 -6.56 8.12
C TYR A 83 11.94 -7.94 7.46
N PRO A 84 11.23 -8.16 6.34
CA PRO A 84 11.27 -9.45 5.63
C PRO A 84 12.65 -9.70 5.01
N GLN A 85 13.12 -10.95 5.13
CA GLN A 85 14.36 -11.39 4.48
C GLN A 85 14.12 -11.93 3.05
N PRO A 86 13.00 -12.64 2.75
CA PRO A 86 12.76 -13.12 1.39
C PRO A 86 12.49 -11.97 0.42
N SER A 87 13.25 -11.92 -0.68
CA SER A 87 13.11 -10.89 -1.73
C SER A 87 11.69 -10.80 -2.30
N THR A 88 10.95 -11.90 -2.37
CA THR A 88 9.55 -11.90 -2.82
C THR A 88 8.64 -11.13 -1.85
N THR A 89 8.84 -11.28 -0.54
CA THR A 89 8.08 -10.56 0.47
C THR A 89 8.50 -9.10 0.52
N GLN A 90 9.79 -8.80 0.39
CA GLN A 90 10.29 -7.42 0.28
C GLN A 90 9.63 -6.66 -0.87
N LYS A 91 9.58 -7.28 -2.06
CA LYS A 91 8.93 -6.71 -3.25
C LYS A 91 7.43 -6.47 -3.04
N GLY A 92 6.73 -7.42 -2.44
CA GLY A 92 5.31 -7.29 -2.12
C GLY A 92 5.06 -6.14 -1.14
N ASN A 93 5.77 -6.12 -0.01
CA ASN A 93 5.64 -5.08 1.00
C ASN A 93 6.01 -3.69 0.47
N PHE A 94 7.03 -3.59 -0.40
CA PHE A 94 7.39 -2.33 -1.03
C PHE A 94 6.24 -1.78 -1.90
N ALA A 95 5.62 -2.63 -2.72
CA ALA A 95 4.49 -2.23 -3.57
C ALA A 95 3.26 -1.85 -2.74
N GLU A 96 2.97 -2.59 -1.66
CA GLU A 96 1.89 -2.29 -0.72
C GLU A 96 2.10 -0.92 -0.05
N VAL A 97 3.30 -0.69 0.50
CA VAL A 97 3.63 0.58 1.16
C VAL A 97 3.62 1.75 0.18
N PHE A 98 4.17 1.55 -1.03
CA PHE A 98 4.11 2.58 -2.07
C PHE A 98 2.67 2.98 -2.39
N LEU A 99 1.79 2.00 -2.62
CA LEU A 99 0.38 2.27 -2.91
C LEU A 99 -0.29 3.04 -1.78
N ALA A 100 -0.06 2.63 -0.52
CA ALA A 100 -0.64 3.28 0.65
C ALA A 100 -0.21 4.75 0.76
N GLU A 101 1.09 5.02 0.68
CA GLU A 101 1.64 6.37 0.79
C GLU A 101 1.21 7.25 -0.39
N TYR A 102 1.19 6.69 -1.61
CA TYR A 102 0.73 7.40 -2.80
C TYR A 102 -0.74 7.81 -2.67
N LEU A 103 -1.60 6.91 -2.22
CA LEU A 103 -3.02 7.21 -2.04
C LEU A 103 -3.25 8.22 -0.91
N VAL A 104 -2.55 8.12 0.22
CA VAL A 104 -2.59 9.13 1.29
C VAL A 104 -2.18 10.51 0.77
N SER A 105 -1.15 10.57 -0.09
CA SER A 105 -0.69 11.85 -0.64
C SER A 105 -1.62 12.43 -1.72
N THR A 106 -2.40 11.60 -2.42
CA THR A 106 -3.24 12.04 -3.56
C THR A 106 -4.74 12.05 -3.27
N THR A 107 -5.13 11.70 -2.06
CA THR A 107 -6.52 11.77 -1.58
C THR A 107 -6.58 12.51 -0.25
N ASP A 108 -7.78 12.83 0.22
CA ASP A 108 -8.01 13.37 1.57
C ASP A 108 -8.34 12.25 2.57
N MET A 109 -7.95 11.01 2.26
CA MET A 109 -8.24 9.82 3.08
C MET A 109 -7.08 9.48 4.00
N GLU A 110 -7.42 8.85 5.13
CA GLU A 110 -6.47 8.48 6.17
C GLU A 110 -6.14 6.99 6.13
N LEU A 111 -4.88 6.65 6.43
CA LEU A 111 -4.41 5.31 6.75
C LEU A 111 -4.31 5.16 8.27
N PRO A 112 -5.36 4.66 8.96
CA PRO A 112 -5.39 4.70 10.42
C PRO A 112 -4.46 3.67 11.09
N ILE A 113 -4.08 2.62 10.38
CA ILE A 113 -3.25 1.50 10.86
C ILE A 113 -2.21 1.11 9.81
N TYR A 114 -0.97 1.00 10.24
CA TYR A 114 0.12 0.39 9.48
C TYR A 114 0.10 -1.14 9.72
N ARG A 115 -0.60 -1.87 8.86
CA ARG A 115 -0.89 -3.30 9.09
C ARG A 115 0.35 -4.18 9.24
N LEU A 116 1.44 -3.87 8.52
CA LEU A 116 2.67 -4.66 8.57
C LEU A 116 3.33 -4.70 9.95
N ARG A 117 3.06 -3.72 10.83
CA ARG A 117 3.51 -3.73 12.24
C ARG A 117 2.96 -4.91 13.04
N TYR A 118 1.85 -5.48 12.60
CA TYR A 118 1.16 -6.57 13.28
C TYR A 118 1.43 -7.93 12.64
N ASN A 119 2.35 -7.98 11.66
CA ASN A 119 2.76 -9.23 11.06
C ASN A 119 3.67 -10.00 12.01
N THR A 120 3.19 -11.13 12.54
CA THR A 120 3.95 -11.96 13.48
C THR A 120 5.10 -12.74 12.84
N ASN A 121 5.09 -12.85 11.52
CA ASN A 121 6.19 -13.43 10.74
C ASN A 121 6.48 -12.54 9.52
N PRO A 122 7.44 -11.60 9.63
CA PRO A 122 7.74 -10.65 8.57
C PRO A 122 8.14 -11.31 7.24
N ASP A 123 8.65 -12.55 7.29
CA ASP A 123 9.06 -13.29 6.09
C ASP A 123 7.88 -13.82 5.25
N GLN A 124 6.66 -13.72 5.76
CA GLN A 124 5.45 -14.13 5.07
C GLN A 124 4.55 -12.95 4.74
N SER A 125 3.89 -13.02 3.59
CA SER A 125 2.87 -12.03 3.23
C SER A 125 1.71 -12.07 4.21
N MET A 126 1.28 -10.91 4.68
CA MET A 126 0.11 -10.77 5.52
C MET A 126 -1.16 -10.96 4.68
N LYS A 127 -2.12 -11.74 5.21
CA LYS A 127 -3.41 -11.96 4.53
C LYS A 127 -4.36 -10.77 4.72
N GLY A 128 -5.25 -10.57 3.78
CA GLY A 128 -6.26 -9.50 3.80
C GLY A 128 -6.07 -8.52 2.65
N ASP A 129 -6.75 -7.38 2.72
CA ASP A 129 -6.58 -6.29 1.74
C ASP A 129 -5.20 -5.65 1.94
N ASP A 130 -4.48 -5.34 0.87
CA ASP A 130 -3.14 -4.74 0.97
C ASP A 130 -3.21 -3.33 1.56
N VAL A 131 -4.15 -2.53 1.09
CA VAL A 131 -4.36 -1.15 1.55
C VAL A 131 -5.82 -0.93 1.89
N LEU A 132 -6.08 -0.26 3.02
CA LEU A 132 -7.41 0.15 3.43
C LEU A 132 -7.35 1.57 3.99
N LEU A 133 -7.92 2.53 3.23
CA LEU A 133 -7.98 3.93 3.59
C LEU A 133 -9.42 4.35 3.88
N PHE A 134 -9.59 5.37 4.70
CA PHE A 134 -10.89 5.84 5.17
C PHE A 134 -11.03 7.35 5.05
N ASP A 135 -12.20 7.80 4.61
CA ASP A 135 -12.74 9.12 4.87
C ASP A 135 -14.04 8.92 5.66
N LEU A 136 -13.89 8.96 6.99
CA LEU A 136 -14.96 8.64 7.95
C LEU A 136 -15.86 9.83 8.26
N ASP A 137 -15.50 11.02 7.80
CA ASP A 137 -16.23 12.27 8.05
C ASP A 137 -16.98 12.76 6.79
N SER A 138 -16.84 12.10 5.64
CA SER A 138 -17.62 12.34 4.43
C SER A 138 -19.06 11.78 4.52
N ASP A 139 -19.94 12.31 3.69
CA ASP A 139 -21.31 11.78 3.51
C ASP A 139 -21.58 11.56 2.01
N PRO A 140 -21.66 10.31 1.53
CA PRO A 140 -21.48 9.05 2.29
C PRO A 140 -20.03 8.81 2.75
N VAL A 141 -19.87 8.07 3.86
CA VAL A 141 -18.55 7.59 4.30
C VAL A 141 -17.88 6.81 3.19
N ARG A 142 -16.57 7.02 2.98
CA ARG A 142 -15.82 6.40 1.89
C ARG A 142 -14.69 5.53 2.42
N ILE A 143 -14.45 4.42 1.70
CA ILE A 143 -13.32 3.51 1.91
C ILE A 143 -12.64 3.27 0.57
N ILE A 144 -11.30 3.24 0.56
CA ILE A 144 -10.52 2.70 -0.56
C ILE A 144 -9.96 1.35 -0.15
N VAL A 145 -10.20 0.34 -1.01
CA VAL A 145 -9.58 -0.98 -0.94
C VAL A 145 -8.53 -1.09 -2.03
N GLY A 146 -7.28 -1.32 -1.65
CA GLY A 146 -6.15 -1.45 -2.57
C GLY A 146 -5.60 -2.88 -2.66
N GLU A 147 -5.25 -3.29 -3.87
CA GLU A 147 -4.50 -4.53 -4.16
C GLU A 147 -3.27 -4.17 -4.98
N SER A 148 -2.10 -4.62 -4.55
CA SER A 148 -0.82 -4.29 -5.16
C SER A 148 -0.08 -5.51 -5.69
N LYS A 149 0.66 -5.34 -6.76
CA LYS A 149 1.56 -6.37 -7.28
C LYS A 149 2.88 -5.75 -7.74
N PHE A 150 3.95 -6.45 -7.44
CA PHE A 150 5.28 -6.18 -7.99
C PHE A 150 5.61 -7.22 -9.06
N ARG A 151 6.10 -6.75 -10.21
CA ARG A 151 6.66 -7.62 -11.26
C ARG A 151 7.90 -6.97 -11.86
N GLY A 152 8.97 -7.76 -12.06
CA GLY A 152 10.14 -7.27 -12.76
C GLY A 152 9.77 -6.82 -14.18
N ILE A 153 9.04 -7.64 -14.92
CA ILE A 153 8.49 -7.33 -16.25
C ILE A 153 6.97 -7.37 -16.13
N PRO A 154 6.22 -6.34 -16.60
CA PRO A 154 4.77 -6.35 -16.54
C PRO A 154 4.21 -7.43 -17.45
N ASP A 155 3.21 -8.16 -16.97
CA ASP A 155 2.56 -9.23 -17.69
C ASP A 155 1.03 -9.22 -17.53
N LYS A 156 0.35 -10.01 -18.35
CA LYS A 156 -1.09 -10.19 -18.33
C LYS A 156 -1.57 -10.71 -16.98
N GLN A 157 -0.86 -11.70 -16.42
CA GLN A 157 -1.31 -12.40 -15.21
C GLN A 157 -1.31 -11.47 -14.01
N SER A 158 -0.35 -10.55 -13.91
CA SER A 158 -0.30 -9.57 -12.83
C SER A 158 -1.54 -8.68 -12.80
N VAL A 159 -2.01 -8.23 -13.97
CA VAL A 159 -3.24 -7.41 -14.06
C VAL A 159 -4.46 -8.22 -13.65
N ILE A 160 -4.55 -9.47 -14.12
CA ILE A 160 -5.65 -10.37 -13.74
C ILE A 160 -5.62 -10.64 -12.24
N ASP A 161 -4.47 -10.94 -11.65
CA ASP A 161 -4.33 -11.22 -10.21
C ASP A 161 -4.80 -10.03 -9.35
N ILE A 162 -4.48 -8.79 -9.78
CA ILE A 162 -4.97 -7.56 -9.11
C ILE A 162 -6.49 -7.48 -9.18
N VAL A 163 -7.05 -7.56 -10.38
CA VAL A 163 -8.50 -7.44 -10.58
C VAL A 163 -9.24 -8.55 -9.84
N ASP A 164 -8.77 -9.79 -9.91
CA ASP A 164 -9.36 -10.93 -9.19
C ASP A 164 -9.27 -10.77 -7.67
N GLY A 165 -8.19 -10.17 -7.15
CA GLY A 165 -8.04 -9.82 -5.74
C GLY A 165 -9.14 -8.86 -5.29
N LEU A 166 -9.29 -7.75 -6.01
CA LEU A 166 -10.31 -6.74 -5.74
C LEU A 166 -11.74 -7.29 -5.93
N VAL A 167 -11.97 -8.12 -6.95
CA VAL A 167 -13.28 -8.79 -7.15
C VAL A 167 -13.62 -9.72 -5.98
N ARG A 168 -12.63 -10.41 -5.40
CA ARG A 168 -12.85 -11.24 -4.20
C ARG A 168 -13.27 -10.38 -3.01
N SER A 169 -12.58 -9.24 -2.79
CA SER A 169 -12.97 -8.29 -1.74
C SER A 169 -14.37 -7.73 -1.96
N TYR A 170 -14.69 -7.32 -3.18
CA TYR A 170 -16.04 -6.86 -3.54
C TYR A 170 -17.13 -7.91 -3.27
N LYS A 171 -16.90 -9.17 -3.66
CA LYS A 171 -17.86 -10.26 -3.44
C LYS A 171 -18.03 -10.63 -1.97
N ALA A 172 -17.06 -10.36 -1.14
CA ALA A 172 -17.17 -10.50 0.32
C ALA A 172 -18.07 -9.42 0.93
N GLY A 173 -18.36 -8.34 0.20
CA GLY A 173 -19.19 -7.22 0.60
C GLY A 173 -18.42 -6.17 1.39
N LEU A 174 -17.92 -6.49 2.58
CA LEU A 174 -17.04 -5.62 3.37
C LEU A 174 -15.58 -6.00 3.16
N PRO A 175 -14.66 -5.01 3.22
CA PRO A 175 -13.23 -5.29 3.20
C PRO A 175 -12.85 -6.31 4.29
N ILE A 176 -12.06 -7.32 3.90
CA ILE A 176 -11.67 -8.42 4.80
C ILE A 176 -10.90 -7.89 6.01
N SER A 177 -10.11 -6.84 5.81
CA SER A 177 -9.30 -6.21 6.85
C SER A 177 -10.05 -5.20 7.74
N LEU A 178 -11.33 -4.91 7.48
CA LEU A 178 -12.09 -3.88 8.19
C LEU A 178 -12.08 -4.10 9.72
N MET A 179 -12.47 -5.30 10.14
CA MET A 179 -12.56 -5.63 11.58
C MET A 179 -11.18 -5.70 12.22
N PHE A 180 -10.15 -6.13 11.47
CA PHE A 180 -8.77 -6.08 11.93
C PHE A 180 -8.35 -4.64 12.23
N VAL A 181 -8.63 -3.69 11.33
CA VAL A 181 -8.30 -2.27 11.54
C VAL A 181 -9.01 -1.71 12.76
N ALA A 182 -10.31 -1.98 12.91
CA ALA A 182 -11.08 -1.54 14.07
C ALA A 182 -10.47 -2.05 15.39
N GLU A 183 -10.12 -3.35 15.45
CA GLU A 183 -9.56 -4.00 16.62
C GLU A 183 -8.18 -3.43 16.98
N ARG A 184 -7.33 -3.15 15.99
CA ARG A 184 -6.02 -2.52 16.23
C ARG A 184 -6.18 -1.10 16.77
N LEU A 185 -7.15 -0.33 16.29
CA LEU A 185 -7.44 1.00 16.82
C LEU A 185 -7.87 0.97 18.30
N PHE A 186 -8.69 -0.02 18.70
CA PHE A 186 -9.02 -0.21 20.13
C PHE A 186 -7.75 -0.52 20.95
N GLN A 187 -6.87 -1.36 20.45
CA GLN A 187 -5.61 -1.72 21.12
C GLN A 187 -4.62 -0.56 21.19
N GLU A 188 -4.65 0.35 20.20
CA GLU A 188 -3.85 1.58 20.20
C GLU A 188 -4.44 2.72 21.05
N ASN A 189 -5.46 2.46 21.90
CA ASN A 189 -6.16 3.46 22.69
C ASN A 189 -6.85 4.55 21.85
N LYS A 190 -7.32 4.21 20.64
CA LYS A 190 -8.11 5.06 19.74
C LYS A 190 -9.56 4.56 19.62
N PRO A 191 -10.32 4.42 20.74
CA PRO A 191 -11.60 3.72 20.71
C PRO A 191 -12.67 4.43 19.89
N GLU A 192 -12.65 5.77 19.80
CA GLU A 192 -13.61 6.52 18.98
C GLU A 192 -13.43 6.22 17.49
N LEU A 193 -12.18 6.21 17.02
CA LEU A 193 -11.86 5.89 15.64
C LEU A 193 -12.17 4.42 15.36
N GLY A 194 -11.84 3.50 16.28
CA GLY A 194 -12.19 2.09 16.19
C GLY A 194 -13.70 1.86 16.03
N ARG A 195 -14.52 2.60 16.81
CA ARG A 195 -15.99 2.56 16.66
C ARG A 195 -16.48 3.10 15.31
N LYS A 196 -15.90 4.21 14.82
CA LYS A 196 -16.23 4.74 13.48
C LYS A 196 -15.96 3.69 12.39
N VAL A 197 -14.77 3.06 12.42
CA VAL A 197 -14.40 1.99 11.47
C VAL A 197 -15.35 0.79 11.60
N GLN A 198 -15.63 0.32 12.81
CA GLN A 198 -16.57 -0.80 13.03
C GLN A 198 -17.98 -0.47 12.51
N ASN A 199 -18.42 0.79 12.66
CA ASN A 199 -19.73 1.24 12.21
C ASN A 199 -19.88 1.21 10.67
N CYS A 200 -18.79 1.16 9.91
CA CYS A 200 -18.83 0.99 8.45
C CYS A 200 -19.60 -0.27 8.05
N ALA A 201 -19.64 -1.32 8.90
CA ALA A 201 -20.46 -2.51 8.66
C ALA A 201 -21.95 -2.18 8.63
N ILE A 202 -22.42 -1.31 9.52
CA ILE A 202 -23.83 -0.84 9.56
C ILE A 202 -24.12 0.07 8.36
N LEU A 203 -23.18 0.97 8.05
CA LEU A 203 -23.31 1.87 6.89
C LEU A 203 -23.37 1.07 5.58
N PHE A 204 -22.59 0.01 5.44
CA PHE A 204 -22.67 -0.89 4.31
C PHE A 204 -24.06 -1.54 4.19
N ALA A 205 -24.55 -2.13 5.28
CA ALA A 205 -25.87 -2.78 5.33
C ALA A 205 -27.05 -1.81 5.02
N THR A 206 -26.82 -0.51 5.22
CA THR A 206 -27.83 0.54 4.96
C THR A 206 -27.56 1.34 3.69
N ASN A 207 -26.67 0.89 2.80
CA ASN A 207 -26.26 1.55 1.55
C ASN A 207 -25.77 3.00 1.75
N LYS A 208 -25.09 3.27 2.84
CA LYS A 208 -24.50 4.58 3.18
C LYS A 208 -22.96 4.55 3.21
N LEU A 209 -22.35 3.48 2.72
CA LEU A 209 -20.92 3.32 2.56
C LEU A 209 -20.57 3.30 1.07
N HIS A 210 -19.61 4.13 0.69
CA HIS A 210 -19.03 4.11 -0.65
C HIS A 210 -17.68 3.41 -0.61
N ILE A 211 -17.49 2.39 -1.46
CA ILE A 211 -16.23 1.66 -1.55
C ILE A 211 -15.65 1.84 -2.95
N ASP A 212 -14.43 2.34 -3.00
CA ASP A 212 -13.62 2.46 -4.19
C ASP A 212 -12.54 1.38 -4.20
N TYR A 213 -12.19 0.88 -5.38
CA TYR A 213 -11.20 -0.17 -5.57
C TYR A 213 -10.02 0.35 -6.36
N VAL A 214 -8.80 0.13 -5.86
CA VAL A 214 -7.57 0.59 -6.51
C VAL A 214 -6.63 -0.58 -6.74
N GLY A 215 -6.34 -0.87 -8.00
CA GLY A 215 -5.31 -1.83 -8.40
C GLY A 215 -3.98 -1.15 -8.68
N PHE A 216 -2.88 -1.70 -8.18
CA PHE A 216 -1.55 -1.15 -8.39
C PHE A 216 -0.58 -2.19 -8.95
N LEU A 217 0.11 -1.84 -10.03
CA LEU A 217 1.17 -2.65 -10.63
C LEU A 217 2.48 -1.86 -10.69
N MET A 218 3.49 -2.31 -9.93
CA MET A 218 4.86 -1.79 -10.02
C MET A 218 5.72 -2.70 -10.89
N SER A 219 6.46 -2.14 -11.85
CA SER A 219 7.31 -2.89 -12.79
C SER A 219 8.49 -2.08 -13.33
N ASN A 220 9.38 -2.75 -14.10
CA ASN A 220 10.59 -2.11 -14.64
C ASN A 220 10.32 -1.19 -15.85
N GLN A 221 9.10 -1.16 -16.34
CA GLN A 221 8.70 -0.36 -17.50
C GLN A 221 7.21 -0.05 -17.43
N ASN A 222 6.76 0.82 -18.32
CA ASN A 222 5.36 1.21 -18.45
C ASN A 222 4.47 -0.01 -18.76
N ALA A 223 3.49 -0.24 -17.89
CA ALA A 223 2.54 -1.35 -18.01
C ALA A 223 1.23 -0.97 -18.74
N LYS A 224 1.13 0.25 -19.32
CA LYS A 224 -0.10 0.79 -19.91
C LYS A 224 -0.79 -0.18 -20.86
N SER A 225 -0.02 -0.85 -21.74
CA SER A 225 -0.61 -1.78 -22.72
C SER A 225 -1.20 -3.04 -22.08
N HIS A 226 -0.59 -3.56 -21.00
CA HIS A 226 -1.10 -4.71 -20.25
C HIS A 226 -2.36 -4.34 -19.46
N VAL A 227 -2.33 -3.22 -18.74
CA VAL A 227 -3.49 -2.71 -18.00
C VAL A 227 -4.64 -2.44 -18.96
N ASN A 228 -4.39 -1.73 -20.08
CA ASN A 228 -5.41 -1.41 -21.06
C ASN A 228 -6.14 -2.64 -21.63
N ARG A 229 -5.41 -3.73 -21.88
CA ARG A 229 -5.96 -4.93 -22.52
C ARG A 229 -6.61 -5.92 -21.56
N HIS A 230 -6.18 -5.93 -20.30
CA HIS A 230 -6.49 -7.03 -19.38
C HIS A 230 -7.25 -6.59 -18.12
N THR A 231 -7.48 -5.29 -17.95
CA THR A 231 -8.41 -4.80 -16.94
C THR A 231 -9.85 -5.02 -17.45
N THR A 232 -10.66 -5.69 -16.63
CA THR A 232 -12.06 -5.95 -16.93
C THR A 232 -12.97 -5.01 -16.11
N ASP A 233 -14.18 -4.75 -16.58
CA ASP A 233 -15.19 -3.87 -15.98
C ASP A 233 -16.05 -4.57 -14.90
N ASN A 234 -15.55 -5.64 -14.30
CA ASN A 234 -16.28 -6.43 -13.31
C ASN A 234 -16.48 -5.73 -11.96
N LEU A 235 -15.86 -4.56 -11.79
CA LEU A 235 -15.97 -3.74 -10.59
C LEU A 235 -16.40 -2.32 -10.93
N HIS A 236 -17.45 -1.86 -10.27
CA HIS A 236 -17.75 -0.44 -10.23
C HIS A 236 -16.72 0.28 -9.37
N ASN A 237 -16.40 1.54 -9.70
CA ASN A 237 -15.45 2.38 -8.97
C ASN A 237 -14.02 1.77 -8.91
N LEU A 238 -13.56 1.16 -9.99
CA LEU A 238 -12.20 0.67 -10.14
C LEU A 238 -11.30 1.75 -10.76
N LEU A 239 -10.17 1.99 -10.12
CA LEU A 239 -9.04 2.72 -10.68
C LEU A 239 -7.84 1.79 -10.77
N MET A 240 -7.14 1.80 -11.89
CA MET A 240 -5.84 1.15 -12.02
C MET A 240 -4.72 2.18 -11.94
N ILE A 241 -3.65 1.85 -11.24
CA ILE A 241 -2.40 2.63 -11.19
C ILE A 241 -1.28 1.72 -11.64
N SER A 242 -0.44 2.17 -12.55
CA SER A 242 0.78 1.45 -12.91
C SER A 242 1.99 2.37 -12.76
N LEU A 243 3.07 1.82 -12.19
CA LEU A 243 4.34 2.51 -12.00
C LEU A 243 5.45 1.79 -12.77
N GLY A 244 6.10 2.52 -13.68
CA GLY A 244 7.31 2.09 -14.37
C GLY A 244 8.55 2.75 -13.79
N ILE A 245 9.46 1.98 -13.17
CA ILE A 245 10.75 2.46 -12.65
C ILE A 245 11.87 1.59 -13.20
N GLN A 246 12.93 2.21 -13.69
CA GLN A 246 14.11 1.45 -14.12
C GLN A 246 14.74 0.74 -12.91
N ASN A 247 14.99 -0.59 -13.05
CA ASN A 247 15.59 -1.44 -12.01
C ASN A 247 14.86 -1.41 -10.64
N PRO A 248 13.56 -1.63 -10.58
CA PRO A 248 12.79 -1.55 -9.34
C PRO A 248 13.25 -2.58 -8.30
N GLU A 249 13.78 -3.73 -8.73
CA GLU A 249 14.33 -4.75 -7.83
C GLU A 249 15.56 -4.26 -7.07
N THR A 250 16.40 -3.47 -7.73
CA THR A 250 17.57 -2.85 -7.09
C THR A 250 17.14 -1.78 -6.07
N MET A 251 16.10 -1.01 -6.38
CA MET A 251 15.53 -0.04 -5.45
C MET A 251 15.00 -0.72 -4.18
N VAL A 252 14.19 -1.78 -4.34
CA VAL A 252 13.67 -2.58 -3.22
C VAL A 252 14.80 -3.14 -2.36
N LYS A 253 15.80 -3.78 -3.00
CA LYS A 253 16.95 -4.35 -2.31
C LYS A 253 17.68 -3.30 -1.48
N LYS A 254 18.02 -2.15 -2.07
CA LYS A 254 18.71 -1.06 -1.37
C LYS A 254 17.90 -0.52 -0.19
N ALA A 255 16.58 -0.35 -0.35
CA ALA A 255 15.72 0.11 0.74
C ALA A 255 15.78 -0.84 1.94
N PHE A 256 15.66 -2.13 1.74
CA PHE A 256 15.70 -3.09 2.85
C PHE A 256 17.11 -3.28 3.43
N GLU A 257 18.18 -3.20 2.63
CA GLU A 257 19.56 -3.20 3.11
C GLU A 257 19.83 -1.97 4.02
N GLU A 258 19.34 -0.80 3.64
CA GLU A 258 19.45 0.41 4.46
C GLU A 258 18.67 0.24 5.78
N LEU A 259 17.44 -0.28 5.75
CA LEU A 259 16.64 -0.53 6.95
C LEU A 259 17.32 -1.50 7.93
N GLU A 260 17.93 -2.57 7.41
CA GLU A 260 18.71 -3.51 8.23
C GLU A 260 19.94 -2.84 8.84
N SER A 261 20.57 -1.90 8.15
CA SER A 261 21.74 -1.17 8.67
C SER A 261 21.40 -0.21 9.79
N ARG A 262 20.13 0.18 9.93
CA ARG A 262 19.63 1.07 11.00
C ARG A 262 19.28 0.33 12.31
N LEU A 263 19.28 -1.02 12.29
CA LEU A 263 19.03 -1.86 13.47
C LEU A 263 20.30 -2.06 14.31
#